data_270782a3ad0f88081af1543531cd9ccd
#
_entry.id   270782a3ad0f88081af1543531cd9ccd
#
_cell.length_a   1.000
_cell.length_b   1.000
_cell.length_c   1.000
_cell.angle_alpha   90.00
_cell.angle_beta   90.00
_cell.angle_gamma   90.00
#
_symmetry.space_group_name_H-M   'P 1'
#
loop_
_entity.id
_entity.type
_entity.pdbx_description
1 polymer ?
#
loop_
_entity_poly.entity_id
_entity_poly.type
_entity_poly.pdbx_seq_one_letter_code
_entity_poly.pdbx_strand_id
1 'polypeptide(L)'
;MSIRELLSFLPSNNMEDAPLVPCNDDIHRQVEALQTVIPEDPNMPYDIKDIIEPVLDNQYFFEVMPHFAKNVVVGFGRLGGRSVGIVANQPAWLAGVLDIDASDKAARFIRFCDCFNIPLITFEDVPGFLPGTVQEHNGIIRHGAKIVYAYAEATVPKVTLITRKA
;
A
#
# COMPACT_ATOMS: atom_id res chain seq x y z
N MET A 1 -8.74 11.77 -11.49
CA MET A 1 -8.77 10.28 -11.40
C MET A 1 -9.80 9.78 -12.39
N SER A 2 -9.40 8.94 -13.32
CA SER A 2 -10.30 8.45 -14.39
C SER A 2 -10.85 7.08 -14.00
N ILE A 3 -12.17 6.88 -14.12
CA ILE A 3 -12.81 5.57 -13.94
C ILE A 3 -12.22 4.53 -14.89
N ARG A 4 -11.93 4.94 -16.14
CA ARG A 4 -11.31 4.04 -17.14
C ARG A 4 -9.93 3.58 -16.70
N GLU A 5 -9.19 4.43 -16.05
CA GLU A 5 -7.85 4.13 -15.54
C GLU A 5 -7.91 3.11 -14.38
N LEU A 6 -8.80 3.31 -13.41
CA LEU A 6 -9.04 2.32 -12.36
C LEU A 6 -9.40 0.96 -12.97
N LEU A 7 -10.33 0.93 -13.92
CA LEU A 7 -10.77 -0.31 -14.57
C LEU A 7 -9.64 -1.00 -15.35
N SER A 8 -8.59 -0.27 -15.76
CA SER A 8 -7.45 -0.88 -16.45
C SER A 8 -6.58 -1.75 -15.54
N PHE A 9 -6.69 -1.60 -14.23
CA PHE A 9 -5.98 -2.44 -13.25
C PHE A 9 -6.76 -3.70 -12.87
N LEU A 10 -8.05 -3.75 -13.19
CA LEU A 10 -8.95 -4.77 -12.67
C LEU A 10 -9.29 -5.81 -13.74
N PRO A 11 -9.51 -7.08 -13.35
CA PRO A 11 -10.10 -8.07 -14.24
C PRO A 11 -11.59 -7.77 -14.49
N SER A 12 -12.20 -8.45 -15.45
CA SER A 12 -13.62 -8.30 -15.74
C SER A 12 -14.52 -8.86 -14.63
N ASN A 13 -14.01 -9.81 -13.86
CA ASN A 13 -14.68 -10.45 -12.72
C ASN A 13 -13.65 -11.11 -11.80
N ASN A 14 -14.09 -11.69 -10.70
CA ASN A 14 -13.23 -12.33 -9.70
C ASN A 14 -12.70 -13.72 -10.08
N MET A 15 -13.06 -14.23 -11.24
CA MET A 15 -12.59 -15.53 -11.76
C MET A 15 -11.45 -15.40 -12.79
N GLU A 16 -11.11 -14.17 -13.14
CA GLU A 16 -10.09 -13.84 -14.13
C GLU A 16 -8.92 -13.10 -13.48
N ASP A 17 -7.75 -13.16 -14.11
CA ASP A 17 -6.60 -12.37 -13.72
C ASP A 17 -6.71 -10.93 -14.27
N ALA A 18 -6.08 -9.99 -13.57
CA ALA A 18 -5.98 -8.61 -14.04
C ALA A 18 -5.25 -8.55 -15.39
N PRO A 19 -5.62 -7.60 -16.30
CA PRO A 19 -5.02 -7.50 -17.62
C PRO A 19 -3.50 -7.32 -17.55
N LEU A 20 -2.77 -8.12 -18.32
CA LEU A 20 -1.34 -7.93 -18.53
C LEU A 20 -1.13 -6.86 -19.61
N VAL A 21 -0.34 -5.84 -19.31
CA VAL A 21 0.03 -4.76 -20.25
C VAL A 21 1.47 -4.95 -20.72
N PRO A 22 1.79 -4.61 -21.97
CA PRO A 22 3.18 -4.60 -22.40
C PRO A 22 4.03 -3.71 -21.50
N CYS A 23 5.15 -4.23 -21.03
CA CYS A 23 6.10 -3.51 -20.20
C CYS A 23 7.48 -3.55 -20.87
N ASN A 24 8.10 -2.38 -20.99
CA ASN A 24 9.48 -2.24 -21.50
C ASN A 24 10.47 -1.96 -20.35
N ASP A 25 10.00 -1.96 -19.11
CA ASP A 25 10.84 -1.72 -17.94
C ASP A 25 11.67 -2.97 -17.62
N ASP A 26 12.96 -2.78 -17.36
CA ASP A 26 13.84 -3.90 -17.04
C ASP A 26 13.54 -4.40 -15.62
N ILE A 27 13.17 -5.67 -15.50
CA ILE A 27 12.87 -6.31 -14.20
C ILE A 27 14.09 -6.35 -13.25
N HIS A 28 15.30 -6.17 -13.78
CA HIS A 28 16.53 -6.15 -13.01
C HIS A 28 17.10 -4.74 -12.81
N ARG A 29 16.37 -3.69 -13.22
CA ARG A 29 16.86 -2.33 -13.06
C ARG A 29 17.11 -2.00 -11.60
N GLN A 30 18.17 -1.29 -11.35
CA GLN A 30 18.50 -0.73 -10.04
C GLN A 30 18.16 0.76 -10.03
N VAL A 31 17.58 1.23 -8.93
CA VAL A 31 17.19 2.63 -8.75
C VAL A 31 18.10 3.25 -7.69
N GLU A 32 19.12 4.00 -8.14
CA GLU A 32 20.12 4.62 -7.24
C GLU A 32 19.49 5.57 -6.22
N ALA A 33 18.42 6.28 -6.61
CA ALA A 33 17.73 7.22 -5.72
C ALA A 33 17.19 6.54 -4.44
N LEU A 34 16.89 5.24 -4.47
CA LEU A 34 16.41 4.51 -3.30
C LEU A 34 17.48 4.32 -2.22
N GLN A 35 18.76 4.48 -2.54
CA GLN A 35 19.86 4.36 -1.55
C GLN A 35 19.85 5.49 -0.52
N THR A 36 19.28 6.63 -0.85
CA THR A 36 19.32 7.85 -0.02
C THR A 36 17.93 8.38 0.37
N VAL A 37 16.84 7.72 -0.08
CA VAL A 37 15.48 8.20 0.15
C VAL A 37 15.06 8.11 1.62
N ILE A 38 15.56 7.11 2.35
CA ILE A 38 15.28 6.95 3.77
C ILE A 38 16.31 7.77 4.56
N PRO A 39 15.87 8.77 5.37
CA PRO A 39 16.77 9.56 6.18
C PRO A 39 17.54 8.72 7.21
N GLU A 40 18.81 9.06 7.47
CA GLU A 40 19.62 8.44 8.53
C GLU A 40 19.04 8.73 9.93
N ASP A 41 18.46 9.92 10.13
CA ASP A 41 17.75 10.25 11.37
C ASP A 41 16.39 9.53 11.41
N PRO A 42 16.17 8.60 12.37
CA PRO A 42 14.93 7.85 12.48
C PRO A 42 13.70 8.70 12.79
N ASN A 43 13.88 9.96 13.21
CA ASN A 43 12.79 10.88 13.49
C ASN A 43 12.45 11.78 12.29
N MET A 44 13.28 11.79 11.27
CA MET A 44 13.02 12.58 10.08
C MET A 44 11.98 11.90 9.20
N PRO A 45 10.85 12.57 8.88
CA PRO A 45 9.84 12.02 8.00
C PRO A 45 10.30 12.02 6.54
N TYR A 46 9.77 11.09 5.74
CA TYR A 46 9.91 11.06 4.29
C TYR A 46 8.56 10.67 3.66
N ASP A 47 8.36 10.97 2.39
CA ASP A 47 7.18 10.54 1.66
C ASP A 47 7.38 9.11 1.14
N ILE A 48 6.54 8.18 1.54
CA ILE A 48 6.64 6.77 1.09
C ILE A 48 6.46 6.64 -0.43
N LYS A 49 5.84 7.61 -1.08
CA LYS A 49 5.69 7.63 -2.54
C LYS A 49 7.02 7.77 -3.26
N ASP A 50 8.01 8.40 -2.64
CA ASP A 50 9.38 8.47 -3.17
C ASP A 50 10.05 7.07 -3.25
N ILE A 51 9.50 6.06 -2.55
CA ILE A 51 9.90 4.66 -2.67
C ILE A 51 8.98 3.92 -3.64
N ILE A 52 7.66 4.12 -3.52
CA ILE A 52 6.67 3.38 -4.30
C ILE A 52 6.81 3.66 -5.79
N GLU A 53 6.84 4.94 -6.17
CA GLU A 53 6.83 5.33 -7.58
C GLU A 53 8.06 4.79 -8.34
N PRO A 54 9.30 4.94 -7.85
CA PRO A 54 10.47 4.41 -8.55
C PRO A 54 10.51 2.87 -8.69
N VAL A 55 9.82 2.14 -7.81
CA VAL A 55 9.75 0.67 -7.88
C VAL A 55 8.78 0.21 -8.96
N LEU A 56 7.72 0.97 -9.21
CA LEU A 56 6.67 0.60 -10.17
C LEU A 56 7.07 0.85 -11.63
N ASP A 57 6.46 0.11 -12.55
CA ASP A 57 6.62 0.31 -13.98
C ASP A 57 6.28 1.76 -14.36
N ASN A 58 7.13 2.38 -15.17
CA ASN A 58 7.01 3.78 -15.60
C ASN A 58 6.87 4.78 -14.45
N GLN A 59 7.26 4.42 -13.23
CA GLN A 59 7.16 5.23 -12.00
C GLN A 59 5.71 5.71 -11.77
N TYR A 60 4.73 4.89 -12.13
CA TYR A 60 3.34 5.27 -12.10
C TYR A 60 2.57 4.57 -10.98
N PHE A 61 2.02 5.38 -10.08
CA PHE A 61 1.21 4.96 -8.96
C PHE A 61 -0.18 5.59 -9.00
N PHE A 62 -1.21 4.76 -8.98
CA PHE A 62 -2.61 5.18 -8.93
C PHE A 62 -3.10 5.12 -7.49
N GLU A 63 -2.96 6.23 -6.75
CA GLU A 63 -3.39 6.32 -5.35
C GLU A 63 -4.92 6.32 -5.22
N VAL A 64 -5.44 5.51 -4.32
CA VAL A 64 -6.86 5.42 -3.98
C VAL A 64 -7.11 6.13 -2.65
N MET A 65 -8.16 6.95 -2.57
CA MET A 65 -8.52 7.74 -1.38
C MET A 65 -7.37 8.62 -0.82
N PRO A 66 -6.70 9.46 -1.64
CA PRO A 66 -5.52 10.23 -1.20
C PRO A 66 -5.81 11.25 -0.09
N HIS A 67 -7.07 11.62 0.10
CA HIS A 67 -7.47 12.62 1.10
C HIS A 67 -8.06 12.04 2.38
N PHE A 68 -8.22 10.71 2.45
CA PHE A 68 -8.74 10.00 3.61
C PHE A 68 -7.64 9.15 4.24
N ALA A 69 -7.51 9.19 5.59
CA ALA A 69 -6.52 8.43 6.36
C ALA A 69 -5.12 8.47 5.71
N LYS A 70 -4.53 9.69 5.67
CA LYS A 70 -3.29 9.97 4.92
C LYS A 70 -2.05 9.25 5.50
N ASN A 71 -2.15 8.77 6.73
CA ASN A 71 -1.12 7.97 7.41
C ASN A 71 -0.95 6.56 6.81
N VAL A 72 -1.89 6.13 5.94
CA VAL A 72 -1.77 4.93 5.12
C VAL A 72 -2.07 5.29 3.66
N VAL A 73 -1.17 4.89 2.77
CA VAL A 73 -1.31 5.01 1.32
C VAL A 73 -1.74 3.67 0.77
N VAL A 74 -2.78 3.66 -0.07
CA VAL A 74 -3.21 2.48 -0.81
C VAL A 74 -3.44 2.83 -2.27
N GLY A 75 -3.17 1.93 -3.17
CA GLY A 75 -3.36 2.18 -4.60
C GLY A 75 -2.86 1.05 -5.47
N PHE A 76 -2.89 1.28 -6.77
CA PHE A 76 -2.49 0.31 -7.78
C PHE A 76 -1.26 0.77 -8.53
N GLY A 77 -0.44 -0.16 -8.89
CA GLY A 77 0.68 0.01 -9.81
C GLY A 77 0.83 -1.22 -10.70
N ARG A 78 1.93 -1.24 -11.45
CA ARG A 78 2.29 -2.42 -12.23
C ARG A 78 3.74 -2.80 -11.99
N LEU A 79 4.01 -4.11 -12.05
CA LEU A 79 5.35 -4.68 -12.07
C LEU A 79 5.44 -5.71 -13.18
N GLY A 80 6.31 -5.46 -14.15
CA GLY A 80 6.41 -6.30 -15.35
C GLY A 80 5.09 -6.38 -16.11
N GLY A 81 4.32 -5.28 -16.15
CA GLY A 81 3.01 -5.18 -16.78
C GLY A 81 1.84 -5.78 -15.99
N ARG A 82 2.09 -6.43 -14.85
CA ARG A 82 1.05 -7.04 -13.99
C ARG A 82 0.55 -6.03 -12.96
N SER A 83 -0.76 -5.95 -12.79
CA SER A 83 -1.36 -5.13 -11.74
C SER A 83 -0.98 -5.65 -10.36
N VAL A 84 -0.60 -4.73 -9.46
CA VAL A 84 -0.30 -5.00 -8.06
C VAL A 84 -1.01 -3.98 -7.18
N GLY A 85 -1.48 -4.41 -6.02
CA GLY A 85 -2.01 -3.54 -4.97
C GLY A 85 -0.89 -3.14 -4.02
N ILE A 86 -0.80 -1.86 -3.74
CA ILE A 86 0.17 -1.29 -2.80
C ILE A 86 -0.54 -0.90 -1.52
N VAL A 87 0.02 -1.30 -0.40
CA VAL A 87 -0.35 -0.84 0.95
C VAL A 87 0.90 -0.32 1.62
N ALA A 88 0.89 0.92 2.10
CA ALA A 88 2.08 1.51 2.69
C ALA A 88 1.76 2.43 3.87
N ASN A 89 2.61 2.42 4.88
CA ASN A 89 2.58 3.45 5.91
C ASN A 89 3.18 4.74 5.33
N GLN A 90 2.61 5.90 5.71
CA GLN A 90 3.08 7.21 5.28
C GLN A 90 3.79 7.94 6.43
N PRO A 91 5.14 7.87 6.52
CA PRO A 91 5.89 8.51 7.62
C PRO A 91 5.75 10.03 7.67
N ALA A 92 5.47 10.67 6.53
CA ALA A 92 5.24 12.12 6.46
C ALA A 92 3.91 12.53 7.12
N TRP A 93 3.03 11.58 7.46
CA TRP A 93 1.75 11.85 8.10
C TRP A 93 1.59 11.00 9.36
N LEU A 94 1.49 11.64 10.53
CA LEU A 94 1.40 10.96 11.84
C LEU A 94 2.50 9.88 12.03
N ALA A 95 3.68 10.08 11.46
CA ALA A 95 4.77 9.09 11.49
C ALA A 95 4.38 7.67 11.02
N GLY A 96 3.35 7.53 10.19
CA GLY A 96 2.87 6.24 9.70
C GLY A 96 2.08 5.40 10.71
N VAL A 97 1.72 5.97 11.87
CA VAL A 97 0.92 5.28 12.90
C VAL A 97 -0.43 4.82 12.35
N LEU A 98 -0.90 3.67 12.78
CA LEU A 98 -2.22 3.15 12.42
C LEU A 98 -3.28 3.65 13.41
N ASP A 99 -4.23 4.44 12.92
CA ASP A 99 -5.46 4.79 13.61
C ASP A 99 -6.65 3.97 13.07
N ILE A 100 -7.86 4.26 13.54
CA ILE A 100 -9.07 3.55 13.16
C ILE A 100 -9.32 3.68 11.65
N ASP A 101 -9.21 4.90 11.11
CA ASP A 101 -9.51 5.17 9.70
C ASP A 101 -8.47 4.53 8.77
N ALA A 102 -7.20 4.58 9.14
CA ALA A 102 -6.12 3.90 8.41
C ALA A 102 -6.31 2.39 8.41
N SER A 103 -6.72 1.82 9.56
CA SER A 103 -7.01 0.40 9.68
C SER A 103 -8.15 -0.05 8.77
N ASP A 104 -9.23 0.72 8.73
CA ASP A 104 -10.37 0.42 7.86
C ASP A 104 -10.04 0.61 6.37
N LYS A 105 -9.29 1.67 6.02
CA LYS A 105 -8.81 1.91 4.66
C LYS A 105 -7.96 0.76 4.15
N ALA A 106 -6.94 0.37 4.92
CA ALA A 106 -6.04 -0.72 4.54
C ALA A 106 -6.79 -2.06 4.42
N ALA A 107 -7.58 -2.43 5.42
CA ALA A 107 -8.31 -3.69 5.42
C ALA A 107 -9.29 -3.82 4.25
N ARG A 108 -10.01 -2.74 3.90
CA ARG A 108 -10.89 -2.74 2.73
C ARG A 108 -10.13 -2.91 1.42
N PHE A 109 -9.00 -2.23 1.29
CA PHE A 109 -8.20 -2.31 0.07
C PHE A 109 -7.58 -3.70 -0.11
N ILE A 110 -7.05 -4.31 0.97
CA ILE A 110 -6.49 -5.67 0.96
C ILE A 110 -7.56 -6.68 0.49
N ARG A 111 -8.74 -6.63 1.08
CA ARG A 111 -9.86 -7.51 0.69
C ARG A 111 -10.32 -7.29 -0.74
N PHE A 112 -10.30 -6.05 -1.20
CA PHE A 112 -10.59 -5.73 -2.59
C PHE A 112 -9.57 -6.38 -3.54
N CYS A 113 -8.28 -6.25 -3.25
CA CYS A 113 -7.23 -6.87 -4.05
C CYS A 113 -7.37 -8.40 -4.07
N ASP A 114 -7.63 -9.02 -2.93
CA ASP A 114 -7.86 -10.47 -2.84
C ASP A 114 -9.07 -10.91 -3.67
N CYS A 115 -10.19 -10.18 -3.60
CA CYS A 115 -11.38 -10.48 -4.41
C CYS A 115 -11.13 -10.49 -5.92
N PHE A 116 -10.16 -9.69 -6.39
CA PHE A 116 -9.87 -9.53 -7.81
C PHE A 116 -8.52 -10.13 -8.23
N ASN A 117 -7.97 -11.05 -7.45
CA ASN A 117 -6.73 -11.77 -7.73
C ASN A 117 -5.52 -10.85 -7.96
N ILE A 118 -5.46 -9.69 -7.27
CA ILE A 118 -4.40 -8.71 -7.39
C ILE A 118 -3.37 -8.93 -6.28
N PRO A 119 -2.10 -9.28 -6.61
CA PRO A 119 -1.04 -9.45 -5.62
C PRO A 119 -0.82 -8.19 -4.80
N LEU A 120 -0.44 -8.36 -3.53
CA LEU A 120 -0.22 -7.28 -2.58
C LEU A 120 1.26 -7.06 -2.31
N ILE A 121 1.69 -5.81 -2.37
CA ILE A 121 3.00 -5.35 -1.92
C ILE A 121 2.79 -4.36 -0.79
N THR A 122 3.40 -4.66 0.36
CA THR A 122 3.31 -3.81 1.54
C THR A 122 4.67 -3.15 1.81
N PHE A 123 4.67 -1.83 1.95
CA PHE A 123 5.83 -1.08 2.45
C PHE A 123 5.55 -0.69 3.90
N GLU A 124 6.32 -1.25 4.81
CA GLU A 124 6.09 -1.11 6.25
C GLU A 124 7.11 -0.15 6.87
N ASP A 125 6.60 0.94 7.46
CA ASP A 125 7.32 1.83 8.35
C ASP A 125 6.31 2.33 9.40
N VAL A 126 6.05 1.50 10.42
CA VAL A 126 5.01 1.73 11.39
C VAL A 126 5.55 1.67 12.82
N PRO A 127 5.34 2.68 13.65
CA PRO A 127 5.66 2.60 15.09
C PRO A 127 4.61 1.85 15.90
N GLY A 128 3.45 1.54 15.31
CA GLY A 128 2.35 0.83 15.96
C GLY A 128 0.99 1.50 15.77
N PHE A 129 0.03 1.13 16.61
CA PHE A 129 -1.28 1.76 16.63
C PHE A 129 -1.27 3.05 17.44
N LEU A 130 -2.09 4.03 17.02
CA LEU A 130 -2.22 5.32 17.70
C LEU A 130 -2.83 5.12 19.10
N PRO A 131 -2.10 5.45 20.19
CA PRO A 131 -2.64 5.36 21.54
C PRO A 131 -3.58 6.53 21.84
N GLY A 132 -4.40 6.37 22.87
CA GLY A 132 -5.21 7.44 23.43
C GLY A 132 -6.67 7.06 23.60
N THR A 133 -7.31 7.73 24.57
CA THR A 133 -8.67 7.41 25.00
C THR A 133 -9.70 7.48 23.87
N VAL A 134 -9.53 8.41 22.93
CA VAL A 134 -10.41 8.53 21.74
C VAL A 134 -10.32 7.28 20.89
N GLN A 135 -9.12 6.81 20.58
CA GLN A 135 -8.90 5.62 19.77
C GLN A 135 -9.39 4.36 20.51
N GLU A 136 -9.11 4.24 21.79
CA GLU A 136 -9.52 3.10 22.61
C GLU A 136 -11.04 3.02 22.75
N HIS A 137 -11.71 4.12 23.09
CA HIS A 137 -13.17 4.14 23.22
C HIS A 137 -13.89 3.91 21.91
N ASN A 138 -13.32 4.32 20.79
CA ASN A 138 -13.86 4.06 19.45
C ASN A 138 -13.46 2.68 18.90
N GLY A 139 -12.70 1.89 19.63
CA GLY A 139 -12.42 0.48 19.34
C GLY A 139 -11.27 0.24 18.38
N ILE A 140 -10.13 0.93 18.57
CA ILE A 140 -8.92 0.75 17.76
C ILE A 140 -8.50 -0.72 17.66
N ILE A 141 -8.63 -1.51 18.72
CA ILE A 141 -8.28 -2.94 18.73
C ILE A 141 -9.15 -3.70 17.72
N ARG A 142 -10.46 -3.45 17.72
CA ARG A 142 -11.39 -4.07 16.79
C ARG A 142 -11.16 -3.66 15.35
N HIS A 143 -10.84 -2.38 15.10
CA HIS A 143 -10.55 -1.88 13.76
C HIS A 143 -9.18 -2.35 13.28
N GLY A 144 -8.15 -2.33 14.13
CA GLY A 144 -6.84 -2.87 13.83
C GLY A 144 -6.86 -4.37 13.51
N ALA A 145 -7.69 -5.14 14.24
CA ALA A 145 -7.88 -6.56 13.95
C ALA A 145 -8.37 -6.83 12.51
N LYS A 146 -9.08 -5.89 11.88
CA LYS A 146 -9.52 -6.03 10.47
C LYS A 146 -8.35 -6.15 9.50
N ILE A 147 -7.23 -5.44 9.76
CA ILE A 147 -6.01 -5.57 8.93
C ILE A 147 -5.43 -6.98 9.08
N VAL A 148 -5.31 -7.45 10.33
CA VAL A 148 -4.76 -8.79 10.62
C VAL A 148 -5.59 -9.86 9.92
N TYR A 149 -6.93 -9.80 10.04
CA TYR A 149 -7.82 -10.72 9.35
C TYR A 149 -7.73 -10.62 7.83
N ALA A 150 -7.69 -9.39 7.28
CA ALA A 150 -7.59 -9.20 5.85
C ALA A 150 -6.32 -9.83 5.27
N TYR A 151 -5.17 -9.65 5.92
CA TYR A 151 -3.91 -10.28 5.49
C TYR A 151 -3.90 -11.79 5.71
N ALA A 152 -4.53 -12.29 6.79
CA ALA A 152 -4.59 -13.73 7.08
C ALA A 152 -5.49 -14.48 6.10
N GLU A 153 -6.63 -13.87 5.72
CA GLU A 153 -7.61 -14.46 4.81
C GLU A 153 -7.18 -14.35 3.34
N ALA A 154 -6.44 -13.31 2.97
CA ALA A 154 -6.05 -13.07 1.58
C ALA A 154 -5.22 -14.23 1.02
N THR A 155 -5.65 -14.74 -0.13
CA THR A 155 -5.05 -15.87 -0.84
C THR A 155 -4.08 -15.46 -1.93
N VAL A 156 -4.11 -14.18 -2.34
CA VAL A 156 -3.18 -13.63 -3.33
C VAL A 156 -1.73 -13.59 -2.80
N PRO A 157 -0.73 -13.62 -3.69
CA PRO A 157 0.66 -13.42 -3.29
C PRO A 157 0.84 -12.12 -2.50
N LYS A 158 1.56 -12.20 -1.39
CA LYS A 158 1.84 -11.07 -0.49
C LYS A 158 3.33 -10.93 -0.28
N VAL A 159 3.85 -9.74 -0.51
CA VAL A 159 5.25 -9.39 -0.25
C VAL A 159 5.26 -8.18 0.68
N THR A 160 6.00 -8.27 1.78
CA THR A 160 6.20 -7.14 2.70
C THR A 160 7.67 -6.73 2.69
N LEU A 161 7.90 -5.45 2.49
CA LEU A 161 9.20 -4.81 2.62
C LEU A 161 9.15 -3.87 3.82
N ILE A 162 9.96 -4.17 4.84
CA ILE A 162 10.17 -3.29 5.98
C ILE A 162 11.20 -2.24 5.54
N THR A 163 10.76 -0.98 5.45
CA THR A 163 11.62 0.11 5.01
C THR A 163 12.44 0.70 6.14
N ARG A 164 11.87 0.82 7.35
CA ARG A 164 12.57 1.35 8.51
C ARG A 164 12.13 0.75 9.84
N LYS A 165 10.82 0.75 10.14
CA LYS A 165 10.24 0.29 11.42
C LYS A 165 9.14 -0.74 11.18
N ALA A 166 9.08 -1.76 12.05
CA ALA A 166 8.03 -2.77 12.10
C ALA A 166 7.68 -3.10 13.55
#